data_c3c206306d17a128d1e993e31bbb96c6
#
_entry.id   c3c206306d17a128d1e993e31bbb96c6
#
_cell.length_a   1.000
_cell.length_b   1.000
_cell.length_c   1.000
_cell.angle_alpha   90.00
_cell.angle_beta   90.00
_cell.angle_gamma   90.00
#
_symmetry.space_group_name_H-M   'P 1'
#
loop_
_entity.id
_entity.type
_entity.pdbx_description
1 polymer ?
#
loop_
_entity_poly.entity_id
_entity_poly.type
_entity_poly.pdbx_seq_one_letter_code
_entity_poly.pdbx_strand_id
1 'polypeptide(L)'
;TDNALDLAVDGAGFFQVLLPDGRIGYTRNGTFSRNNEGALTTSSGFVIQPEVVIPEDAQEINVSSDGIVSVQLPGAVEQEEVGQIELAEFQNRNGLQPIGESFYVETTASGEAIIANPLEGSFGKLVQGALESSNVSVVKELVDMIETQRAYEVNSKAISSVDEMLRFISNNL
;
A
#
# COMPACT_ATOMS: atom_id res chain seq x y z
N THR A 1 9.10 12.84 3.93
CA THR A 1 9.65 12.27 5.17
C THR A 1 11.16 12.48 5.23
N ASP A 2 11.73 12.33 6.42
CA ASP A 2 13.19 12.43 6.60
C ASP A 2 13.90 11.06 6.48
N ASN A 3 13.17 10.01 6.12
CA ASN A 3 13.71 8.67 5.96
C ASN A 3 14.07 8.39 4.50
N ALA A 4 15.33 8.06 4.24
CA ALA A 4 15.84 7.77 2.89
C ALA A 4 15.24 6.49 2.26
N LEU A 5 14.68 5.60 3.08
CA LEU A 5 14.03 4.36 2.63
C LEU A 5 12.52 4.50 2.40
N ASP A 6 11.96 5.68 2.65
CA ASP A 6 10.58 5.96 2.29
C ASP A 6 10.49 6.34 0.81
N LEU A 7 9.74 5.58 0.05
CA LEU A 7 9.62 5.70 -1.39
C LEU A 7 8.16 5.86 -1.80
N ALA A 8 7.87 6.81 -2.65
CA ALA A 8 6.56 6.94 -3.29
C ALA A 8 6.66 6.69 -4.79
N VAL A 9 5.62 6.08 -5.37
CA VAL A 9 5.46 5.96 -6.82
C VAL A 9 4.60 7.12 -7.32
N ASP A 10 5.19 8.05 -8.04
CA ASP A 10 4.47 9.14 -8.70
C ASP A 10 4.06 8.71 -10.11
N GLY A 11 2.85 8.20 -10.22
CA GLY A 11 2.28 7.64 -11.44
C GLY A 11 1.76 6.21 -11.27
N ALA A 12 1.82 5.43 -12.34
CA ALA A 12 1.37 4.04 -12.36
C ALA A 12 2.46 3.08 -11.87
N GLY A 13 2.08 2.02 -11.16
CA GLY A 13 2.97 0.97 -10.70
C GLY A 13 2.76 0.60 -9.24
N PHE A 14 3.18 -0.60 -8.89
CA PHE A 14 3.17 -1.16 -7.54
C PHE A 14 4.55 -1.71 -7.24
N PHE A 15 4.97 -1.62 -6.00
CA PHE A 15 6.13 -2.37 -5.50
C PHE A 15 5.79 -3.85 -5.43
N GLN A 16 6.78 -4.69 -5.68
CA GLN A 16 6.66 -6.14 -5.59
C GLN A 16 7.32 -6.62 -4.31
N VAL A 17 6.67 -7.53 -3.59
CA VAL A 17 7.20 -8.10 -2.34
C VAL A 17 6.97 -9.61 -2.32
N LEU A 18 7.88 -10.33 -1.72
CA LEU A 18 7.75 -11.77 -1.53
C LEU A 18 6.95 -12.05 -0.27
N LEU A 19 5.77 -12.64 -0.43
CA LEU A 19 4.91 -13.06 0.68
C LEU A 19 5.40 -14.37 1.32
N PRO A 20 5.01 -14.67 2.57
CA PRO A 20 5.43 -15.88 3.27
C PRO A 20 4.97 -17.18 2.62
N ASP A 21 3.94 -17.12 1.81
CA ASP A 21 3.40 -18.25 1.05
C ASP A 21 4.13 -18.49 -0.30
N GLY A 22 5.16 -17.69 -0.59
CA GLY A 22 5.97 -17.76 -1.80
C GLY A 22 5.36 -17.05 -3.03
N ARG A 23 4.19 -16.43 -2.87
CA ARG A 23 3.59 -15.59 -3.93
C ARG A 23 4.17 -14.19 -3.93
N ILE A 24 4.08 -13.51 -5.06
CA ILE A 24 4.38 -12.08 -5.14
C ILE A 24 3.15 -11.29 -4.70
N GLY A 25 3.36 -10.42 -3.73
CA GLY A 25 2.40 -9.41 -3.32
C GLY A 25 2.75 -8.06 -3.94
N TYR A 26 1.75 -7.24 -4.14
CA TYR A 26 1.87 -5.91 -4.74
C TYR A 26 1.40 -4.86 -3.76
N THR A 27 2.16 -3.79 -3.61
CA THR A 27 1.80 -2.72 -2.67
C THR A 27 2.16 -1.34 -3.21
N ARG A 28 1.42 -0.31 -2.78
CA ARG A 28 1.76 1.10 -2.99
C ARG A 28 2.43 1.70 -1.75
N ASN A 29 2.42 0.96 -0.64
CA ASN A 29 3.07 1.41 0.58
C ASN A 29 4.58 1.31 0.43
N GLY A 30 5.25 2.44 0.42
CA GLY A 30 6.70 2.56 0.26
C GLY A 30 7.45 2.77 1.57
N THR A 31 6.87 2.42 2.71
CA THR A 31 7.57 2.43 3.99
C THR A 31 8.47 1.21 4.08
N PHE A 32 9.73 1.39 3.67
CA PHE A 32 10.71 0.31 3.70
C PHE A 32 11.67 0.45 4.88
N SER A 33 12.21 -0.66 5.29
CA SER A 33 13.26 -0.77 6.29
C SER A 33 14.31 -1.80 5.85
N ARG A 34 15.48 -1.76 6.47
CA ARG A 34 16.53 -2.74 6.22
C ARG A 34 16.45 -3.83 7.29
N ASN A 35 16.48 -5.10 6.87
CA ASN A 35 16.57 -6.22 7.79
C ASN A 35 18.02 -6.48 8.23
N ASN A 36 18.24 -7.49 9.07
CA ASN A 36 19.56 -7.87 9.57
C ASN A 36 20.52 -8.38 8.49
N GLU A 37 20.02 -8.75 7.33
CA GLU A 37 20.80 -9.23 6.18
C GLU A 37 21.09 -8.11 5.18
N GLY A 38 20.61 -6.90 5.46
CA GLY A 38 20.73 -5.73 4.60
C GLY A 38 19.65 -5.62 3.53
N ALA A 39 18.78 -6.61 3.38
CA ALA A 39 17.72 -6.59 2.38
C ALA A 39 16.63 -5.56 2.72
N LEU A 40 16.10 -4.90 1.69
CA LEU A 40 14.96 -4.01 1.81
C LEU A 40 13.69 -4.81 2.07
N THR A 41 13.00 -4.47 3.16
CA THR A 41 11.76 -5.10 3.59
C THR A 41 10.68 -4.08 3.87
N THR A 42 9.43 -4.49 3.78
CA THR A 42 8.28 -3.72 4.26
C THR A 42 8.24 -3.70 5.79
N SER A 43 7.38 -2.86 6.37
CA SER A 43 7.12 -2.83 7.82
C SER A 43 6.62 -4.17 8.38
N SER A 44 6.05 -5.03 7.53
CA SER A 44 5.60 -6.39 7.86
C SER A 44 6.71 -7.44 7.71
N GLY A 45 7.91 -7.05 7.28
CA GLY A 45 9.08 -7.94 7.12
C GLY A 45 9.16 -8.67 5.78
N PHE A 46 8.34 -8.32 4.78
CA PHE A 46 8.39 -8.93 3.45
C PHE A 46 9.47 -8.28 2.60
N VAL A 47 10.30 -9.10 1.95
CA VAL A 47 11.41 -8.64 1.11
C VAL A 47 10.88 -8.11 -0.22
N ILE A 48 11.38 -6.94 -0.64
CA ILE A 48 11.08 -6.36 -1.96
C ILE A 48 11.66 -7.24 -3.08
N GLN A 49 11.00 -7.25 -4.22
CA GLN A 49 11.46 -7.94 -5.42
C GLN A 49 11.62 -6.94 -6.59
N PRO A 50 12.73 -6.97 -7.32
CA PRO A 50 13.97 -7.75 -7.08
C PRO A 50 14.61 -7.42 -5.73
N GLU A 51 15.26 -8.41 -5.13
CA GLU A 51 15.92 -8.21 -3.84
C GLU A 51 17.07 -7.20 -3.95
N VAL A 52 17.01 -6.16 -3.15
CA VAL A 52 18.05 -5.14 -3.05
C VAL A 52 18.69 -5.25 -1.67
N VAL A 53 19.98 -5.53 -1.65
CA VAL A 53 20.74 -5.69 -0.41
C VAL A 53 21.64 -4.48 -0.19
N ILE A 54 21.40 -3.77 0.89
CA ILE A 54 22.14 -2.58 1.29
C ILE A 54 23.22 -3.01 2.30
N PRO A 55 24.50 -2.78 2.02
CA PRO A 55 25.59 -3.07 2.96
C PRO A 55 25.40 -2.38 4.31
N GLU A 56 25.86 -3.03 5.40
CA GLU A 56 25.76 -2.46 6.74
C GLU A 56 26.56 -1.15 6.89
N ASP A 57 27.64 -1.03 6.15
CA ASP A 57 28.57 0.11 6.19
C ASP A 57 28.07 1.31 5.38
N ALA A 58 26.89 1.22 4.70
CA ALA A 58 26.34 2.30 3.90
C ALA A 58 26.07 3.55 4.77
N GLN A 59 26.69 4.65 4.43
CA GLN A 59 26.52 5.93 5.11
C GLN A 59 25.34 6.74 4.53
N GLU A 60 25.16 6.68 3.23
CA GLU A 60 24.09 7.37 2.52
C GLU A 60 23.46 6.43 1.51
N ILE A 61 22.15 6.44 1.43
CA ILE A 61 21.35 5.66 0.49
C ILE A 61 20.62 6.64 -0.41
N ASN A 62 20.83 6.50 -1.70
CA ASN A 62 20.19 7.31 -2.71
C ASN A 62 19.40 6.40 -3.66
N VAL A 63 18.12 6.74 -3.86
CA VAL A 63 17.26 6.06 -4.81
C VAL A 63 16.88 7.04 -5.91
N SER A 64 17.31 6.74 -7.12
CA SER A 64 17.05 7.62 -8.25
C SER A 64 15.62 7.42 -8.78
N SER A 65 15.14 8.33 -9.60
CA SER A 65 13.77 8.31 -10.13
C SER A 65 13.47 7.14 -11.07
N ASP A 66 14.51 6.50 -11.60
CA ASP A 66 14.46 5.30 -12.45
C ASP A 66 14.60 3.99 -11.65
N GLY A 67 14.64 4.08 -10.31
CA GLY A 67 14.65 2.93 -9.42
C GLY A 67 16.03 2.40 -9.07
N ILE A 68 17.10 3.00 -9.55
CA ILE A 68 18.46 2.58 -9.19
C ILE A 68 18.75 2.97 -7.74
N VAL A 69 19.12 1.98 -6.94
CA VAL A 69 19.55 2.15 -5.56
C VAL A 69 21.05 2.19 -5.51
N SER A 70 21.60 3.30 -5.05
CA SER A 70 23.02 3.51 -4.88
C SER A 70 23.36 3.85 -3.44
N VAL A 71 24.51 3.41 -2.98
CA VAL A 71 24.98 3.63 -1.62
C VAL A 71 26.37 4.25 -1.62
N GLN A 72 26.64 5.08 -0.64
CA GLN A 72 27.97 5.58 -0.40
C GLN A 72 28.61 4.82 0.76
N LEU A 73 29.73 4.15 0.48
CA LEU A 73 30.52 3.45 1.47
C LEU A 73 31.56 4.38 2.13
N PRO A 74 31.94 4.13 3.39
CA PRO A 74 32.95 4.90 4.08
C PRO A 74 34.30 4.84 3.36
N GLY A 75 34.80 6.02 2.94
CA GLY A 75 36.05 6.13 2.19
C GLY A 75 35.95 6.01 0.67
N ALA A 76 34.80 5.68 0.13
CA ALA A 76 34.55 5.75 -1.31
C ALA A 76 34.09 7.16 -1.71
N VAL A 77 34.61 7.66 -2.82
CA VAL A 77 34.23 8.96 -3.40
C VAL A 77 33.04 8.80 -4.37
N GLU A 78 32.89 7.60 -4.93
CA GLU A 78 31.83 7.25 -5.86
C GLU A 78 30.74 6.45 -5.16
N GLN A 79 29.50 6.64 -5.58
CA GLN A 79 28.37 5.82 -5.14
C GLN A 79 28.40 4.49 -5.88
N GLU A 80 28.14 3.40 -5.16
CA GLU A 80 28.03 2.06 -5.71
C GLU A 80 26.56 1.67 -5.90
N GLU A 81 26.22 1.17 -7.09
CA GLU A 81 24.88 0.63 -7.34
C GLU A 81 24.74 -0.75 -6.68
N VAL A 82 23.72 -0.89 -5.84
CA VAL A 82 23.45 -2.14 -5.11
C VAL A 82 22.26 -2.90 -5.66
N GLY A 83 21.45 -2.28 -6.51
CA GLY A 83 20.31 -2.90 -7.16
C GLY A 83 19.35 -1.90 -7.80
N GLN A 84 18.31 -2.43 -8.40
CA GLN A 84 17.27 -1.63 -9.02
C GLN A 84 15.89 -2.11 -8.57
N ILE A 85 15.02 -1.17 -8.23
CA ILE A 85 13.63 -1.43 -7.86
C ILE A 85 12.79 -1.39 -9.14
N GLU A 86 12.11 -2.49 -9.40
CA GLU A 86 11.17 -2.62 -10.50
C GLU A 86 9.74 -2.38 -10.02
N LEU A 87 8.90 -1.90 -10.91
CA LEU A 87 7.47 -1.70 -10.66
C LEU A 87 6.64 -2.71 -11.46
N ALA A 88 5.51 -3.10 -10.89
CA ALA A 88 4.51 -3.91 -11.55
C ALA A 88 3.29 -3.08 -11.91
N GLU A 89 2.75 -3.25 -13.10
CA GLU A 89 1.48 -2.65 -13.53
C GLU A 89 0.52 -3.74 -14.03
N PHE A 90 -0.78 -3.47 -13.89
CA PHE A 90 -1.84 -4.38 -14.28
C PHE A 90 -2.76 -3.71 -15.29
N GLN A 91 -3.22 -4.50 -16.25
CA GLN A 91 -4.18 -4.03 -17.24
C GLN A 91 -5.51 -3.63 -16.56
N ASN A 92 -5.90 -4.36 -15.51
CA ASN A 92 -7.07 -4.03 -14.69
C ASN A 92 -6.71 -4.01 -13.20
N ARG A 93 -6.36 -2.84 -12.68
CA ARG A 93 -6.00 -2.64 -11.26
C ARG A 93 -7.15 -2.99 -10.30
N ASN A 94 -8.41 -2.79 -10.73
CA ASN A 94 -9.58 -3.11 -9.91
C ASN A 94 -9.81 -4.61 -9.74
N GLY A 95 -9.18 -5.42 -10.59
CA GLY A 95 -9.22 -6.87 -10.51
C GLY A 95 -8.25 -7.47 -9.49
N LEU A 96 -7.37 -6.68 -8.90
CA LEU A 96 -6.47 -7.14 -7.84
C LEU A 96 -7.25 -7.51 -6.58
N GLN A 97 -6.86 -8.60 -5.93
CA GLN A 97 -7.46 -9.04 -4.68
C GLN A 97 -6.68 -8.48 -3.49
N PRO A 98 -7.30 -7.67 -2.61
CA PRO A 98 -6.66 -7.22 -1.38
C PRO A 98 -6.55 -8.37 -0.38
N ILE A 99 -5.39 -8.54 0.24
CA ILE A 99 -5.12 -9.55 1.26
C ILE A 99 -4.88 -8.95 2.66
N GLY A 100 -5.01 -7.63 2.79
CA GLY A 100 -4.76 -6.87 4.02
C GLY A 100 -3.43 -6.13 4.01
N GLU A 101 -3.19 -5.27 5.00
CA GLU A 101 -1.95 -4.49 5.19
C GLU A 101 -1.48 -3.71 3.95
N SER A 102 -2.42 -3.29 3.10
CA SER A 102 -2.15 -2.62 1.80
C SER A 102 -1.47 -3.50 0.75
N PHE A 103 -1.51 -4.84 0.92
CA PHE A 103 -1.05 -5.78 -0.09
C PHE A 103 -2.19 -6.30 -0.96
N TYR A 104 -1.83 -6.52 -2.21
CA TYR A 104 -2.70 -7.06 -3.25
C TYR A 104 -2.03 -8.27 -3.88
N VAL A 105 -2.82 -9.18 -4.42
CA VAL A 105 -2.34 -10.28 -5.26
C VAL A 105 -3.06 -10.24 -6.60
N GLU A 106 -2.37 -10.74 -7.60
CA GLU A 106 -2.94 -10.87 -8.95
C GLU A 106 -4.08 -11.90 -8.98
N THR A 107 -5.01 -11.68 -9.87
CA THR A 107 -6.13 -12.59 -10.14
C THR A 107 -6.30 -12.75 -11.65
N THR A 108 -7.14 -13.69 -12.06
CA THR A 108 -7.53 -13.81 -13.46
C THR A 108 -8.23 -12.57 -14.01
N ALA A 109 -8.81 -11.74 -13.14
CA ALA A 109 -9.49 -10.51 -13.52
C ALA A 109 -8.53 -9.31 -13.64
N SER A 110 -7.41 -9.30 -12.93
CA SER A 110 -6.37 -8.25 -13.06
C SER A 110 -5.51 -8.46 -14.31
N GLY A 111 -5.37 -9.70 -14.76
CA GLY A 111 -4.34 -10.12 -15.71
C GLY A 111 -2.99 -10.32 -15.02
N GLU A 112 -2.01 -10.77 -15.79
CA GLU A 112 -0.62 -10.95 -15.35
C GLU A 112 0.04 -9.60 -15.10
N ALA A 113 0.96 -9.56 -14.13
CA ALA A 113 1.75 -8.38 -13.85
C ALA A 113 2.70 -8.06 -15.02
N ILE A 114 2.67 -6.82 -15.48
CA ILE A 114 3.67 -6.28 -16.40
C ILE A 114 4.74 -5.62 -15.54
N ILE A 115 5.97 -6.10 -15.64
CA ILE A 115 7.08 -5.61 -14.83
C ILE A 115 8.00 -4.78 -15.72
N ALA A 116 8.37 -3.61 -15.26
CA ALA A 116 9.37 -2.76 -15.91
C ALA A 116 10.01 -1.79 -14.90
N ASN A 117 11.07 -1.14 -15.36
CA ASN A 117 11.72 -0.10 -14.56
C ASN A 117 10.84 1.16 -14.47
N PRO A 118 10.94 1.91 -13.37
CA PRO A 118 10.34 3.24 -13.29
C PRO A 118 10.76 4.12 -14.47
N LEU A 119 9.87 5.00 -14.91
CA LEU A 119 10.02 5.85 -16.11
C LEU A 119 10.00 5.10 -17.45
N GLU A 120 9.88 3.80 -17.48
CA GLU A 120 9.79 3.03 -18.71
C GLU A 120 8.31 2.91 -19.14
N GLY A 121 8.01 3.32 -20.37
CA GLY A 121 6.65 3.25 -20.93
C GLY A 121 5.61 4.07 -20.14
N SER A 122 4.63 3.40 -19.51
CA SER A 122 3.54 4.02 -18.73
C SER A 122 3.84 4.07 -17.23
N PHE A 123 4.97 3.53 -16.80
CA PHE A 123 5.31 3.45 -15.38
C PHE A 123 5.65 4.82 -14.79
N GLY A 124 5.25 5.01 -13.54
CA GLY A 124 5.58 6.19 -12.76
C GLY A 124 7.06 6.26 -12.41
N LYS A 125 7.47 7.41 -11.88
CA LYS A 125 8.80 7.59 -11.30
C LYS A 125 8.80 7.29 -9.81
N LEU A 126 9.96 6.94 -9.27
CA LEU A 126 10.16 6.88 -7.83
C LEU A 126 10.53 8.25 -7.26
N VAL A 127 10.02 8.53 -6.08
CA VAL A 127 10.34 9.72 -5.30
C VAL A 127 10.81 9.27 -3.92
N GLN A 128 12.07 9.55 -3.61
CA GLN A 128 12.68 9.25 -2.32
C GLN A 128 12.26 10.27 -1.26
N GLY A 129 12.16 9.85 0.00
CA GLY A 129 11.78 10.70 1.13
C GLY A 129 10.32 11.13 1.10
N ALA A 130 9.46 10.39 0.42
CA ALA A 130 8.03 10.64 0.33
C ALA A 130 7.22 9.36 0.52
N LEU A 131 5.99 9.50 0.99
CA LEU A 131 5.02 8.42 1.10
C LEU A 131 3.69 8.84 0.45
N GLU A 132 3.02 7.89 -0.17
CA GLU A 132 1.67 8.12 -0.68
C GLU A 132 0.67 8.25 0.47
N SER A 133 -0.04 9.37 0.51
CA SER A 133 -1.07 9.61 1.52
C SER A 133 -2.38 8.94 1.15
N SER A 134 -3.11 8.45 2.14
CA SER A 134 -4.45 7.88 1.93
C SER A 134 -5.40 8.90 1.31
N ASN A 135 -6.15 8.47 0.30
CA ASN A 135 -7.22 9.27 -0.33
C ASN A 135 -8.53 9.26 0.49
N VAL A 136 -8.56 8.59 1.63
CA VAL A 136 -9.74 8.52 2.49
C VAL A 136 -9.79 9.73 3.41
N SER A 137 -10.89 10.49 3.31
CA SER A 137 -11.17 11.59 4.25
C SER A 137 -11.82 11.06 5.52
N VAL A 138 -11.07 11.05 6.61
CA VAL A 138 -11.56 10.61 7.93
C VAL A 138 -12.84 11.36 8.35
N VAL A 139 -12.93 12.65 8.04
CA VAL A 139 -14.10 13.48 8.37
C VAL A 139 -15.33 13.00 7.60
N LYS A 140 -15.18 12.69 6.32
CA LYS A 140 -16.28 12.17 5.50
C LYS A 140 -16.76 10.81 6.03
N GLU A 141 -15.84 9.89 6.29
CA GLU A 141 -16.18 8.56 6.81
C GLU A 141 -16.88 8.64 8.18
N LEU A 142 -16.47 9.58 9.05
CA LEU A 142 -17.16 9.82 10.32
C LEU A 142 -18.58 10.35 10.13
N VAL A 143 -18.79 11.25 9.17
CA VAL A 143 -20.15 11.76 8.84
C VAL A 143 -21.02 10.64 8.31
N ASP A 144 -20.52 9.83 7.37
CA ASP A 144 -21.25 8.69 6.79
C ASP A 144 -21.60 7.64 7.87
N MET A 145 -20.68 7.42 8.83
CA MET A 145 -20.95 6.58 10.00
C MET A 145 -22.06 7.14 10.89
N ILE A 146 -22.05 8.45 11.18
CA ILE A 146 -23.10 9.12 11.97
C ILE A 146 -24.45 9.05 11.26
N GLU A 147 -24.48 9.28 9.94
CA GLU A 147 -25.71 9.14 9.15
C GLU A 147 -26.27 7.71 9.22
N THR A 148 -25.41 6.72 9.07
CA THR A 148 -25.81 5.31 9.17
C THR A 148 -26.36 4.98 10.56
N GLN A 149 -25.70 5.45 11.63
CA GLN A 149 -26.18 5.27 13.00
C GLN A 149 -27.54 5.94 13.22
N ARG A 150 -27.72 7.18 12.74
CA ARG A 150 -29.00 7.88 12.84
C ARG A 150 -30.11 7.17 12.06
N ALA A 151 -29.81 6.68 10.86
CA ALA A 151 -30.78 5.89 10.08
C ALA A 151 -31.21 4.63 10.84
N TYR A 152 -30.27 3.93 11.47
CA TYR A 152 -30.57 2.78 12.31
C TYR A 152 -31.42 3.13 13.52
N GLU A 153 -31.11 4.23 14.23
CA GLU A 153 -31.91 4.70 15.37
C GLU A 153 -33.34 5.08 14.97
N VAL A 154 -33.50 5.77 13.85
CA VAL A 154 -34.84 6.15 13.34
C VAL A 154 -35.64 4.91 12.99
N ASN A 155 -35.03 3.95 12.30
CA ASN A 155 -35.70 2.69 11.95
C ASN A 155 -36.07 1.88 13.21
N SER A 156 -35.19 1.81 14.20
CA SER A 156 -35.46 1.13 15.47
C SER A 156 -36.63 1.80 16.24
N LYS A 157 -36.64 3.13 16.30
CA LYS A 157 -37.76 3.89 16.91
C LYS A 157 -39.07 3.68 16.16
N ALA A 158 -39.04 3.66 14.83
CA ALA A 158 -40.22 3.42 14.02
C ALA A 158 -40.83 2.03 14.31
N ILE A 159 -39.98 1.00 14.40
CA ILE A 159 -40.39 -0.38 14.74
C ILE A 159 -41.01 -0.40 16.14
N SER A 160 -40.34 0.21 17.14
CA SER A 160 -40.85 0.27 18.51
C SER A 160 -42.22 0.98 18.59
N SER A 161 -42.38 2.05 17.84
CA SER A 161 -43.66 2.79 17.79
C SER A 161 -44.80 1.97 17.16
N VAL A 162 -44.46 1.17 16.12
CA VAL A 162 -45.44 0.24 15.51
C VAL A 162 -45.82 -0.87 16.51
N ASP A 163 -44.84 -1.42 17.23
CA ASP A 163 -45.09 -2.44 18.24
C ASP A 163 -46.01 -1.91 19.38
N GLU A 164 -45.78 -0.68 19.83
CA GLU A 164 -46.63 -0.03 20.83
C GLU A 164 -48.06 0.19 20.31
N MET A 165 -48.23 0.62 19.06
CA MET A 165 -49.56 0.75 18.42
C MET A 165 -50.28 -0.60 18.34
N LEU A 166 -49.56 -1.66 17.92
CA LEU A 166 -50.17 -2.99 17.85
C LEU A 166 -50.59 -3.52 19.22
N ARG A 167 -49.79 -3.28 20.27
CA ARG A 167 -50.14 -3.63 21.66
C ARG A 167 -51.36 -2.86 22.14
N PHE A 168 -51.47 -1.56 21.82
CA PHE A 168 -52.61 -0.74 22.18
C PHE A 168 -53.91 -1.25 21.53
N ILE A 169 -53.83 -1.62 20.24
CA ILE A 169 -54.99 -2.17 19.51
C ILE A 169 -55.38 -3.54 20.09
N SER A 170 -54.41 -4.41 20.39
CA SER A 170 -54.64 -5.75 20.95
C SER A 170 -55.23 -5.73 22.37
N ASN A 171 -54.98 -4.68 23.17
CA ASN A 171 -55.53 -4.56 24.54
C ASN A 171 -56.89 -3.89 24.59
N ASN A 172 -57.37 -3.28 23.49
CA ASN A 172 -58.67 -2.58 23.41
C ASN A 172 -59.73 -3.36 22.56
N LEU A 173 -59.40 -4.56 22.15
CA LEU A 173 -60.30 -5.54 21.54
C LEU A 173 -60.62 -6.67 22.54
#